data_3a9bf982885440a12753f2753b561149
#
_entry.id   3a9bf982885440a12753f2753b561149
#
_cell.length_a   1.000
_cell.length_b   1.000
_cell.length_c   1.000
_cell.angle_alpha   90.00
_cell.angle_beta   90.00
_cell.angle_gamma   90.00
#
_symmetry.space_group_name_H-M   'P 1'
#
loop_
_entity.id
_entity.type
_entity.pdbx_description
1 polymer ?
#
loop_
_entity_poly.entity_id
_entity_poly.type
_entity_poly.pdbx_seq_one_letter_code
_entity_poly.pdbx_strand_id
1 'polypeptide(L)'
;MSARPTAPAKPVRDWRPLAGMLVLALWLGWTLPLLWTQSRAAAPEPASWDASDLLAQLPHDVLTASAQQPLLLRLPGRCPCDGQEVLPAGSAIQTSTLPLPFDWLVLHQQQLVYAGPARLDAGCGGARPAAAPLVNHLLARPQDPVILATPCPCLKE
;
A
#
# COMPACT_ATOMS: atom_id res chain seq x y z
N MET A 1 -80.41 3.06 27.83
CA MET A 1 -79.00 2.76 27.79
C MET A 1 -78.39 3.55 26.68
N SER A 2 -77.73 4.73 26.99
CA SER A 2 -77.16 5.63 25.98
C SER A 2 -75.63 5.36 25.89
N ALA A 3 -75.17 4.85 24.74
CA ALA A 3 -73.80 4.65 24.47
C ALA A 3 -73.11 6.02 24.17
N ARG A 4 -72.09 6.35 24.95
CA ARG A 4 -71.24 7.53 24.68
C ARG A 4 -70.29 7.23 23.49
N PRO A 5 -70.22 8.13 22.51
CA PRO A 5 -69.25 7.99 21.44
C PRO A 5 -67.82 8.22 21.99
N THR A 6 -66.93 7.27 21.83
CA THR A 6 -65.50 7.39 22.12
C THR A 6 -64.81 8.26 21.04
N ALA A 7 -64.22 9.35 21.46
CA ALA A 7 -63.48 10.26 20.56
C ALA A 7 -62.22 9.54 20.01
N PRO A 8 -61.86 9.69 18.73
CA PRO A 8 -60.66 9.08 18.16
C PRO A 8 -59.42 9.67 18.79
N ALA A 9 -58.53 8.75 19.28
CA ALA A 9 -57.22 9.12 19.82
C ALA A 9 -56.37 9.76 18.72
N LYS A 10 -55.83 10.97 18.97
CA LYS A 10 -54.89 11.65 18.06
C LYS A 10 -53.65 10.75 17.91
N PRO A 11 -53.16 10.49 16.67
CA PRO A 11 -51.94 9.74 16.46
C PRO A 11 -50.75 10.54 17.06
N VAL A 12 -50.14 10.00 18.09
CA VAL A 12 -48.88 10.51 18.63
C VAL A 12 -47.81 10.26 17.57
N ARG A 13 -47.44 11.33 16.85
CA ARG A 13 -46.41 11.28 15.83
C ARG A 13 -45.08 11.03 16.53
N ASP A 14 -44.64 9.78 16.49
CA ASP A 14 -43.40 9.32 17.09
C ASP A 14 -42.20 9.84 16.25
N TRP A 15 -41.59 10.94 16.67
CA TRP A 15 -40.46 11.58 15.96
C TRP A 15 -39.09 11.07 16.40
N ARG A 16 -39.10 10.09 17.32
CA ARG A 16 -37.85 9.42 17.75
C ARG A 16 -37.01 8.85 16.59
N PRO A 17 -37.59 8.14 15.58
CA PRO A 17 -36.80 7.65 14.46
C PRO A 17 -36.25 8.79 13.57
N LEU A 18 -36.97 9.90 13.41
CA LEU A 18 -36.50 11.06 12.66
C LEU A 18 -35.33 11.76 13.35
N ALA A 19 -35.37 11.88 14.67
CA ALA A 19 -34.27 12.44 15.44
C ALA A 19 -33.02 11.54 15.34
N GLY A 20 -33.15 10.22 15.39
CA GLY A 20 -32.05 9.27 15.20
C GLY A 20 -31.43 9.36 13.80
N MET A 21 -32.25 9.46 12.76
CA MET A 21 -31.74 9.66 11.39
C MET A 21 -30.99 10.99 11.23
N LEU A 22 -31.45 12.06 11.86
CA LEU A 22 -30.84 13.36 11.79
C LEU A 22 -29.46 13.39 12.47
N VAL A 23 -29.35 12.74 13.63
CA VAL A 23 -28.06 12.57 14.33
C VAL A 23 -27.10 11.75 13.50
N LEU A 24 -27.55 10.64 12.90
CA LEU A 24 -26.73 9.80 12.03
C LEU A 24 -26.24 10.56 10.79
N ALA A 25 -27.11 11.32 10.15
CA ALA A 25 -26.75 12.13 8.98
C ALA A 25 -25.73 13.22 9.31
N LEU A 26 -25.89 13.90 10.46
CA LEU A 26 -24.92 14.89 10.92
C LEU A 26 -23.58 14.23 11.26
N TRP A 27 -23.59 13.08 11.91
CA TRP A 27 -22.36 12.35 12.23
C TRP A 27 -21.62 11.89 10.96
N LEU A 28 -22.32 11.30 9.98
CA LEU A 28 -21.74 10.90 8.70
C LEU A 28 -21.25 12.11 7.90
N GLY A 29 -22.02 13.19 7.88
CA GLY A 29 -21.63 14.44 7.20
C GLY A 29 -20.38 15.08 7.78
N TRP A 30 -20.10 14.85 9.06
CA TRP A 30 -18.89 15.34 9.71
C TRP A 30 -17.69 14.38 9.55
N THR A 31 -17.91 13.08 9.73
CA THR A 31 -16.83 12.09 9.75
C THR A 31 -16.31 11.75 8.35
N LEU A 32 -17.17 11.70 7.32
CA LEU A 32 -16.74 11.36 5.97
C LEU A 32 -15.77 12.37 5.35
N PRO A 33 -15.99 13.70 5.45
CA PRO A 33 -15.02 14.69 4.96
C PRO A 33 -13.69 14.64 5.73
N LEU A 34 -13.74 14.42 7.03
CA LEU A 34 -12.54 14.30 7.87
C LEU A 34 -11.69 13.08 7.47
N LEU A 35 -12.32 11.90 7.29
CA LEU A 35 -11.64 10.72 6.79
C LEU A 35 -11.09 10.92 5.38
N TRP A 36 -11.84 11.60 4.52
CA TRP A 36 -11.41 11.92 3.15
C TRP A 36 -10.20 12.85 3.12
N THR A 37 -10.18 13.89 3.94
CA THR A 37 -9.03 14.80 4.04
C THR A 37 -7.81 14.10 4.63
N GLN A 38 -7.98 13.25 5.64
CA GLN A 38 -6.90 12.47 6.22
C GLN A 38 -6.33 11.45 5.23
N SER A 39 -7.17 10.76 4.46
CA SER A 39 -6.70 9.81 3.44
C SER A 39 -5.94 10.51 2.31
N ARG A 40 -6.29 11.74 1.95
CA ARG A 40 -5.55 12.54 0.95
C ARG A 40 -4.26 13.15 1.50
N ALA A 41 -4.25 13.58 2.77
CA ALA A 41 -3.06 14.14 3.39
C ALA A 41 -1.99 13.08 3.73
N ALA A 42 -2.39 11.82 3.87
CA ALA A 42 -1.50 10.72 4.19
C ALA A 42 -0.81 10.09 2.97
N ALA A 43 -1.21 10.44 1.76
CA ALA A 43 -0.50 10.04 0.56
C ALA A 43 0.49 11.17 0.17
N PRO A 44 1.79 11.08 0.52
CA PRO A 44 2.78 11.84 -0.23
C PRO A 44 2.58 11.44 -1.68
N GLU A 45 2.50 12.44 -2.57
CA GLU A 45 2.44 12.18 -4.01
C GLU A 45 3.50 11.12 -4.33
N PRO A 46 3.12 9.91 -4.78
CA PRO A 46 4.11 8.93 -5.12
C PRO A 46 4.93 9.58 -6.23
N ALA A 47 6.21 9.81 -5.97
CA ALA A 47 7.13 10.11 -7.04
C ALA A 47 6.83 9.06 -8.11
N SER A 48 6.27 9.48 -9.24
CA SER A 48 5.85 8.58 -10.32
C SER A 48 7.12 8.02 -10.95
N TRP A 49 7.65 6.98 -10.34
CA TRP A 49 8.79 6.26 -10.88
C TRP A 49 8.32 5.48 -12.08
N ASP A 50 8.90 5.78 -13.24
CA ASP A 50 8.70 4.98 -14.43
C ASP A 50 9.72 3.84 -14.44
N ALA A 51 9.27 2.66 -14.88
CA ALA A 51 10.14 1.49 -15.02
C ALA A 51 11.29 1.75 -16.01
N SER A 52 11.04 2.48 -17.09
CA SER A 52 12.04 2.85 -18.09
C SER A 52 13.13 3.75 -17.50
N ASP A 53 12.77 4.70 -16.65
CA ASP A 53 13.71 5.61 -16.00
C ASP A 53 14.58 4.86 -14.97
N LEU A 54 14.00 3.89 -14.27
CA LEU A 54 14.75 3.02 -13.36
C LEU A 54 15.74 2.13 -14.12
N LEU A 55 15.30 1.52 -15.23
CA LEU A 55 16.17 0.68 -16.04
C LEU A 55 17.34 1.47 -16.67
N ALA A 56 17.09 2.72 -17.08
CA ALA A 56 18.13 3.59 -17.64
C ALA A 56 19.24 3.95 -16.63
N GLN A 57 18.95 3.88 -15.33
CA GLN A 57 19.93 4.14 -14.27
C GLN A 57 20.77 2.91 -13.90
N LEU A 58 20.39 1.72 -14.39
CA LEU A 58 21.09 0.49 -14.07
C LEU A 58 22.31 0.27 -14.97
N PRO A 59 23.41 -0.26 -14.43
CA PRO A 59 24.56 -0.67 -15.21
C PRO A 59 24.21 -1.76 -16.22
N HIS A 60 24.84 -1.75 -17.39
CA HIS A 60 24.54 -2.69 -18.46
C HIS A 60 24.82 -4.16 -18.10
N ASP A 61 25.83 -4.42 -17.29
CA ASP A 61 26.17 -5.75 -16.77
C ASP A 61 25.06 -6.35 -15.92
N VAL A 62 24.37 -5.52 -15.13
CA VAL A 62 23.20 -5.89 -14.32
C VAL A 62 22.02 -6.33 -15.21
N LEU A 63 21.75 -5.54 -16.25
CA LEU A 63 20.71 -5.88 -17.23
C LEU A 63 21.02 -7.18 -17.95
N THR A 64 22.27 -7.36 -18.36
CA THR A 64 22.72 -8.59 -19.01
C THR A 64 22.62 -9.81 -18.10
N ALA A 65 22.98 -9.68 -16.82
CA ALA A 65 22.86 -10.75 -15.83
C ALA A 65 21.41 -11.17 -15.62
N SER A 66 20.45 -10.24 -15.70
CA SER A 66 19.02 -10.52 -15.53
C SER A 66 18.36 -11.21 -16.74
N ALA A 67 19.07 -11.36 -17.85
CA ALA A 67 18.49 -11.91 -19.09
C ALA A 67 18.13 -13.40 -18.97
N GLN A 68 18.90 -14.18 -18.22
CA GLN A 68 18.75 -15.64 -18.13
C GLN A 68 18.06 -16.11 -16.85
N GLN A 69 18.19 -15.35 -15.76
CA GLN A 69 17.63 -15.71 -14.46
C GLN A 69 17.16 -14.46 -13.72
N PRO A 70 16.19 -14.58 -12.81
CA PRO A 70 15.78 -13.47 -11.97
C PRO A 70 16.96 -12.94 -11.15
N LEU A 71 17.16 -11.63 -11.16
CA LEU A 71 18.21 -10.94 -10.43
C LEU A 71 17.59 -10.01 -9.40
N LEU A 72 17.91 -10.24 -8.13
CA LEU A 72 17.58 -9.37 -7.03
C LEU A 72 18.75 -8.43 -6.77
N LEU A 73 18.57 -7.15 -7.01
CA LEU A 73 19.47 -6.10 -6.57
C LEU A 73 19.07 -5.66 -5.17
N ARG A 74 19.96 -5.86 -4.24
CA ARG A 74 19.84 -5.35 -2.87
C ARG A 74 20.49 -3.97 -2.81
N LEU A 75 19.70 -2.98 -2.48
CA LEU A 75 20.16 -1.61 -2.28
C LEU A 75 20.41 -1.37 -0.78
N PRO A 76 21.31 -0.42 -0.42
CA PRO A 76 21.50 -0.06 0.97
C PRO A 76 20.18 0.49 1.52
N GLY A 77 19.50 -0.34 2.33
CA GLY A 77 18.18 -0.02 2.87
C GLY A 77 18.21 1.25 3.70
N ARG A 78 17.24 2.12 3.47
CA ARG A 78 17.08 3.35 4.27
C ARG A 78 16.36 3.10 5.60
N CYS A 79 15.71 1.95 5.72
CA CYS A 79 14.98 1.58 6.93
C CYS A 79 15.77 0.58 7.76
N PRO A 80 16.28 0.94 8.94
CA PRO A 80 16.95 0.03 9.87
C PRO A 80 15.96 -0.90 10.58
N CYS A 81 14.93 -1.35 9.87
CA CYS A 81 13.95 -2.27 10.46
C CYS A 81 14.56 -3.68 10.50
N ASP A 82 15.17 -4.03 11.63
CA ASP A 82 15.74 -5.34 11.89
C ASP A 82 14.69 -6.45 11.75
N GLY A 83 15.00 -7.42 10.93
CA GLY A 83 14.19 -8.62 10.79
C GLY A 83 14.78 -9.54 9.74
N GLN A 84 14.57 -10.83 9.93
CA GLN A 84 15.06 -11.86 9.02
C GLN A 84 14.53 -11.61 7.61
N GLU A 85 15.43 -11.33 6.68
CA GLU A 85 15.11 -11.08 5.27
C GLU A 85 14.76 -12.42 4.60
N VAL A 86 13.54 -12.52 4.10
CA VAL A 86 13.11 -13.67 3.29
C VAL A 86 13.33 -13.33 1.83
N LEU A 87 14.19 -14.06 1.16
CA LEU A 87 14.57 -13.81 -0.23
C LEU A 87 13.64 -14.53 -1.21
N PRO A 88 13.43 -13.97 -2.42
CA PRO A 88 12.69 -14.66 -3.47
C PRO A 88 13.41 -15.92 -3.92
N ALA A 89 12.68 -17.00 -4.17
CA ALA A 89 13.22 -18.26 -4.60
C ALA A 89 13.82 -18.18 -6.01
N GLY A 90 15.00 -18.80 -6.20
CA GLY A 90 15.61 -18.90 -7.53
C GLY A 90 16.20 -17.60 -8.11
N SER A 91 16.30 -16.54 -7.32
CA SER A 91 16.91 -15.29 -7.74
C SER A 91 18.40 -15.27 -7.42
N ALA A 92 19.22 -14.81 -8.38
CA ALA A 92 20.59 -14.40 -8.08
C ALA A 92 20.55 -13.10 -7.28
N ILE A 93 21.45 -12.94 -6.31
CA ILE A 93 21.49 -11.77 -5.43
C ILE A 93 22.77 -10.99 -5.72
N GLN A 94 22.58 -9.69 -5.94
CA GLN A 94 23.68 -8.74 -6.11
C GLN A 94 23.44 -7.52 -5.22
N THR A 95 24.46 -7.06 -4.55
CA THR A 95 24.39 -5.80 -3.78
C THR A 95 24.85 -4.65 -4.66
N SER A 96 24.07 -3.57 -4.67
CA SER A 96 24.36 -2.35 -5.42
C SER A 96 24.37 -1.16 -4.50
N THR A 97 25.19 -0.16 -4.81
CA THR A 97 25.31 1.11 -4.06
C THR A 97 24.52 2.26 -4.71
N LEU A 98 23.64 1.94 -5.65
CA LEU A 98 22.83 2.96 -6.34
C LEU A 98 21.97 3.74 -5.33
N PRO A 99 21.90 5.08 -5.45
CA PRO A 99 21.16 5.93 -4.51
C PRO A 99 19.66 5.96 -4.84
N LEU A 100 19.02 4.80 -4.93
CA LEU A 100 17.60 4.67 -5.21
C LEU A 100 16.78 4.53 -3.90
N PRO A 101 15.53 4.99 -3.88
CA PRO A 101 14.70 4.98 -2.67
C PRO A 101 14.03 3.63 -2.41
N PHE A 102 14.61 2.54 -2.84
CA PHE A 102 14.11 1.18 -2.72
C PHE A 102 15.08 0.31 -1.94
N ASP A 103 14.59 -0.74 -1.29
CA ASP A 103 15.43 -1.77 -0.67
C ASP A 103 15.81 -2.84 -1.72
N TRP A 104 14.84 -3.17 -2.58
CA TRP A 104 14.95 -4.19 -3.60
C TRP A 104 14.58 -3.68 -4.98
N LEU A 105 15.37 -4.09 -5.98
CA LEU A 105 15.00 -4.09 -7.38
C LEU A 105 15.09 -5.52 -7.89
N VAL A 106 14.02 -6.04 -8.46
CA VAL A 106 13.98 -7.37 -9.06
C VAL A 106 13.82 -7.25 -10.56
N LEU A 107 14.78 -7.83 -11.27
CA LEU A 107 14.86 -7.84 -12.73
C LEU A 107 14.69 -9.26 -13.23
N HIS A 108 14.01 -9.43 -14.35
CA HIS A 108 13.93 -10.70 -15.07
C HIS A 108 13.78 -10.44 -16.57
N GLN A 109 14.55 -11.13 -17.39
CA GLN A 109 14.55 -10.93 -18.86
C GLN A 109 14.79 -9.45 -19.26
N GLN A 110 15.69 -8.78 -18.56
CA GLN A 110 16.04 -7.35 -18.74
C GLN A 110 14.87 -6.38 -18.47
N GLN A 111 13.81 -6.85 -17.83
CA GLN A 111 12.67 -6.03 -17.44
C GLN A 111 12.61 -5.88 -15.92
N LEU A 112 12.08 -4.74 -15.49
CA LEU A 112 11.77 -4.51 -14.08
C LEU A 112 10.51 -5.32 -13.72
N VAL A 113 10.60 -6.13 -12.68
CA VAL A 113 9.47 -6.89 -12.13
C VAL A 113 8.96 -6.23 -10.85
N TYR A 114 9.89 -5.80 -10.00
CA TYR A 114 9.55 -5.20 -8.72
C TYR A 114 10.59 -4.15 -8.33
N ALA A 115 10.12 -3.03 -7.81
CA ALA A 115 10.94 -2.02 -7.14
C ALA A 115 10.23 -1.60 -5.85
N GLY A 116 10.84 -1.83 -4.70
CA GLY A 116 10.15 -1.52 -3.44
C GLY A 116 10.88 -1.99 -2.19
N PRO A 117 10.18 -1.94 -1.05
CA PRO A 117 10.71 -2.38 0.23
C PRO A 117 10.82 -3.91 0.29
N ALA A 118 11.78 -4.43 1.06
CA ALA A 118 11.92 -5.86 1.34
C ALA A 118 10.72 -6.41 2.15
N ARG A 119 9.95 -5.54 2.79
CA ARG A 119 8.75 -5.85 3.59
C ARG A 119 7.60 -4.93 3.19
N LEU A 120 6.43 -5.51 2.96
CA LEU A 120 5.30 -4.82 2.32
C LEU A 120 4.48 -3.91 3.24
N ASP A 121 4.61 -4.02 4.54
CA ASP A 121 3.84 -3.16 5.45
C ASP A 121 4.71 -2.06 6.06
N ALA A 122 4.23 -0.85 5.97
CA ALA A 122 4.89 0.34 6.46
C ALA A 122 4.53 0.69 7.91
N GLY A 123 3.71 -0.12 8.59
CA GLY A 123 3.31 0.14 9.98
C GLY A 123 4.42 -0.17 10.98
N CYS A 124 4.80 0.79 11.83
CA CYS A 124 5.63 0.53 12.99
C CYS A 124 4.85 -0.34 13.99
N GLY A 125 5.24 -1.62 14.17
CA GLY A 125 4.73 -2.50 15.23
C GLY A 125 3.80 -3.64 14.80
N GLY A 126 3.44 -3.79 13.53
CA GLY A 126 2.69 -4.94 13.00
C GLY A 126 3.59 -6.03 12.41
N ALA A 127 3.06 -7.26 12.28
CA ALA A 127 3.70 -8.30 11.49
C ALA A 127 3.81 -7.83 10.03
N ARG A 128 5.02 -7.66 9.53
CA ARG A 128 5.28 -7.16 8.17
C ARG A 128 5.50 -8.36 7.25
N PRO A 129 4.60 -8.65 6.32
CA PRO A 129 4.83 -9.71 5.36
C PRO A 129 6.05 -9.39 4.50
N ALA A 130 6.88 -10.40 4.27
CA ALA A 130 8.01 -10.28 3.35
C ALA A 130 7.52 -10.00 1.92
N ALA A 131 8.26 -9.22 1.15
CA ALA A 131 7.95 -8.98 -0.26
C ALA A 131 8.19 -10.22 -1.14
N ALA A 132 8.99 -11.18 -0.68
CA ALA A 132 9.36 -12.37 -1.45
C ALA A 132 8.17 -13.17 -2.03
N PRO A 133 7.07 -13.45 -1.30
CA PRO A 133 5.92 -14.13 -1.89
C PRO A 133 5.28 -13.36 -3.04
N LEU A 134 5.16 -12.04 -2.93
CA LEU A 134 4.69 -11.17 -4.01
C LEU A 134 5.61 -11.25 -5.21
N VAL A 135 6.91 -11.10 -4.99
CA VAL A 135 7.93 -11.18 -6.07
C VAL A 135 7.89 -12.53 -6.76
N ASN A 136 7.79 -13.63 -6.03
CA ASN A 136 7.65 -14.97 -6.61
C ASN A 136 6.40 -15.09 -7.48
N HIS A 137 5.29 -14.46 -7.07
CA HIS A 137 4.07 -14.43 -7.85
C HIS A 137 4.22 -13.62 -9.15
N LEU A 138 4.88 -12.45 -9.07
CA LEU A 138 5.15 -11.60 -10.22
C LEU A 138 6.11 -12.28 -11.23
N LEU A 139 7.11 -13.00 -10.75
CA LEU A 139 8.04 -13.76 -11.59
C LEU A 139 7.36 -14.94 -12.31
N ALA A 140 6.33 -15.53 -11.71
CA ALA A 140 5.56 -16.63 -12.30
C ALA A 140 4.57 -16.15 -13.38
N ARG A 141 4.23 -14.88 -13.43
CA ARG A 141 3.27 -14.31 -14.37
C ARG A 141 3.81 -12.99 -14.93
N PRO A 142 4.02 -12.87 -16.25
CA PRO A 142 4.42 -11.59 -16.84
C PRO A 142 3.28 -10.57 -16.61
N GLN A 143 3.59 -9.54 -15.87
CA GLN A 143 2.68 -8.44 -15.54
C GLN A 143 3.45 -7.12 -15.66
N ASP A 144 2.72 -6.01 -15.60
CA ASP A 144 3.33 -4.69 -15.44
C ASP A 144 4.18 -4.63 -14.17
N PRO A 145 5.30 -3.90 -14.18
CA PRO A 145 6.18 -3.79 -13.03
C PRO A 145 5.47 -3.17 -11.83
N VAL A 146 5.69 -3.72 -10.64
CA VAL A 146 5.17 -3.18 -9.39
C VAL A 146 6.22 -2.28 -8.76
N ILE A 147 5.93 -0.99 -8.68
CA ILE A 147 6.82 0.00 -8.08
C ILE A 147 6.17 0.56 -6.81
N LEU A 148 6.79 0.32 -5.67
CA LEU A 148 6.31 0.74 -4.35
C LEU A 148 7.33 1.68 -3.72
N ALA A 149 7.21 2.97 -3.98
CA ALA A 149 8.00 4.00 -3.31
C ALA A 149 7.36 4.31 -1.94
N THR A 150 7.72 3.55 -0.92
CA THR A 150 7.21 3.79 0.44
C THR A 150 8.25 4.59 1.22
N PRO A 151 7.93 5.80 1.71
CA PRO A 151 8.81 6.48 2.64
C PRO A 151 8.89 5.67 3.95
N CYS A 152 10.07 5.56 4.53
CA CYS A 152 10.25 4.94 5.84
C CYS A 152 9.46 5.68 6.92
N PRO A 153 8.42 5.10 7.51
CA PRO A 153 7.63 5.79 8.51
C PRO A 153 8.37 5.95 9.85
N CYS A 154 9.50 5.28 10.02
CA CYS A 154 10.29 5.28 11.25
C CYS A 154 11.25 6.47 11.41
N LEU A 155 11.34 7.37 10.40
CA LEU A 155 12.21 8.56 10.42
C LEU A 155 11.44 9.87 10.72
N LYS A 156 10.30 9.81 11.37
CA LYS A 156 9.71 11.03 11.96
C LYS A 156 10.35 11.25 13.34
N GLU A 157 11.45 12.01 13.35
CA GLU A 157 11.85 12.80 14.50
C GLU A 157 10.90 13.99 14.68
#